data_acdf7ac813869302c768890f14d5d7c0
#
_entry.id   acdf7ac813869302c768890f14d5d7c0
#
_cell.length_a   1.000
_cell.length_b   1.000
_cell.length_c   1.000
_cell.angle_alpha   90.00
_cell.angle_beta   90.00
_cell.angle_gamma   90.00
#
_symmetry.space_group_name_H-M   'P 1'
#
loop_
_entity.id
_entity.type
_entity.pdbx_description
1 polymer ?
#
loop_
_entity_poly.entity_id
_entity_poly.type
_entity_poly.pdbx_seq_one_letter_code
_entity_poly.pdbx_strand_id
1 'polypeptide(L)'
;MSGPELINLSHWVGALITSAEMIGTRGVTPVRALVNEAAAMIPAQRLALCLVVASGTDTLHTAAFGTPEDAWAACAEVSAQTHVTYRERPVKRVLSIMPMKYEDIWTAAKGFYKLEPIVADGGEVIIYAPHITQVSVMHPQIAEIGYHNRDYFLGQWERFKGQPWGDLAHSTHLRGQGTWSAEDGEWNRVTVTLATGIPEAVVRSVNLNYLDPAEVDIAAYEADPDTFVEPHAGEVLYRLGPSRGHVPGEPDGRGPDPVGLEG
;
A
#
# COMPACT_ATOMS: atom_id res chain seq x y z
N MET A 1 16.80 8.64 -16.77
CA MET A 1 15.89 8.89 -15.62
C MET A 1 14.62 9.51 -16.18
N SER A 2 13.46 9.06 -15.74
CA SER A 2 12.18 9.66 -16.08
C SER A 2 12.11 11.07 -15.47
N GLY A 3 11.59 12.04 -16.23
CA GLY A 3 11.33 13.38 -15.71
C GLY A 3 10.14 13.40 -14.75
N PRO A 4 9.93 14.52 -14.02
CA PRO A 4 8.83 14.66 -13.06
C PRO A 4 7.45 14.45 -13.72
N GLU A 5 7.29 14.83 -14.99
CA GLU A 5 6.04 14.64 -15.73
C GLU A 5 5.66 13.17 -15.88
N LEU A 6 6.63 12.30 -16.24
CA LEU A 6 6.36 10.86 -16.38
C LEU A 6 6.11 10.21 -15.02
N ILE A 7 6.80 10.64 -13.97
CA ILE A 7 6.56 10.18 -12.61
C ILE A 7 5.14 10.54 -12.18
N ASN A 8 4.75 11.80 -12.31
CA ASN A 8 3.41 12.27 -11.98
C ASN A 8 2.33 11.51 -12.76
N LEU A 9 2.51 11.37 -14.08
CA LEU A 9 1.57 10.65 -14.93
C LEU A 9 1.43 9.18 -14.52
N SER A 10 2.54 8.47 -14.31
CA SER A 10 2.49 7.04 -13.95
C SER A 10 1.81 6.80 -12.60
N HIS A 11 2.03 7.68 -11.63
CA HIS A 11 1.37 7.60 -10.32
C HIS A 11 -0.13 7.89 -10.43
N TRP A 12 -0.51 8.91 -11.21
CA TRP A 12 -1.92 9.23 -11.43
C TRP A 12 -2.67 8.12 -12.18
N VAL A 13 -2.05 7.53 -13.21
CA VAL A 13 -2.61 6.33 -13.87
C VAL A 13 -2.82 5.20 -12.87
N GLY A 14 -1.88 5.04 -11.92
CA GLY A 14 -2.02 4.10 -10.81
C GLY A 14 -3.21 4.39 -9.90
N ALA A 15 -3.41 5.64 -9.55
CA ALA A 15 -4.53 6.08 -8.72
C ALA A 15 -5.90 5.87 -9.41
N LEU A 16 -5.96 6.03 -10.73
CA LEU A 16 -7.18 5.80 -11.51
C LEU A 16 -7.65 4.33 -11.47
N ILE A 17 -6.74 3.39 -11.21
CA ILE A 17 -7.05 1.95 -11.15
C ILE A 17 -7.28 1.50 -9.70
N THR A 18 -6.70 2.13 -8.75
CA THR A 18 -6.55 1.82 -7.32
C THR A 18 -5.33 0.93 -7.00
N SER A 19 -4.72 1.21 -5.86
CA SER A 19 -3.56 0.42 -5.39
C SER A 19 -3.92 -1.04 -5.13
N ALA A 20 -5.14 -1.30 -4.64
CA ALA A 20 -5.62 -2.65 -4.36
C ALA A 20 -5.69 -3.54 -5.61
N GLU A 21 -5.97 -2.96 -6.78
CA GLU A 21 -6.06 -3.69 -8.05
C GLU A 21 -4.72 -3.84 -8.75
N MET A 22 -3.76 -2.94 -8.48
CA MET A 22 -2.47 -2.94 -9.17
C MET A 22 -1.37 -3.70 -8.45
N ILE A 23 -1.25 -3.53 -7.12
CA ILE A 23 -0.12 -4.07 -6.36
C ILE A 23 -0.20 -5.59 -6.27
N GLY A 24 0.90 -6.28 -6.59
CA GLY A 24 0.97 -7.74 -6.60
C GLY A 24 0.15 -8.39 -7.73
N THR A 25 -0.23 -7.64 -8.75
CA THR A 25 -0.96 -8.15 -9.91
C THR A 25 0.01 -8.73 -10.94
N ARG A 26 -0.33 -9.91 -11.46
CA ARG A 26 0.37 -10.52 -12.60
C ARG A 26 -0.12 -9.92 -13.90
N GLY A 27 0.73 -9.93 -14.93
CA GLY A 27 0.40 -9.38 -16.24
C GLY A 27 0.67 -7.86 -16.34
N VAL A 28 0.33 -7.30 -17.47
CA VAL A 28 0.64 -5.90 -17.79
C VAL A 28 -0.50 -5.01 -17.33
N THR A 29 -0.27 -4.29 -16.22
CA THR A 29 -1.16 -3.22 -15.78
C THR A 29 -0.98 -1.97 -16.65
N PRO A 30 -1.93 -1.01 -16.66
CA PRO A 30 -1.75 0.27 -17.37
C PRO A 30 -0.49 1.04 -16.97
N VAL A 31 -0.09 1.00 -15.69
CA VAL A 31 1.17 1.60 -15.24
C VAL A 31 2.37 0.87 -15.83
N ARG A 32 2.34 -0.46 -15.82
CA ARG A 32 3.40 -1.27 -16.45
C ARG A 32 3.48 -1.01 -17.94
N ALA A 33 2.35 -0.91 -18.65
CA ALA A 33 2.31 -0.57 -20.06
C ALA A 33 2.98 0.79 -20.33
N LEU A 34 2.62 1.82 -19.58
CA LEU A 34 3.24 3.14 -19.69
C LEU A 34 4.77 3.09 -19.48
N VAL A 35 5.23 2.35 -18.48
CA VAL A 35 6.67 2.18 -18.21
C VAL A 35 7.36 1.43 -19.36
N ASN A 36 6.75 0.38 -19.89
CA ASN A 36 7.29 -0.38 -21.01
C ASN A 36 7.39 0.49 -22.28
N GLU A 37 6.36 1.28 -22.60
CA GLU A 37 6.39 2.22 -23.73
C GLU A 37 7.51 3.26 -23.58
N ALA A 38 7.63 3.86 -22.40
CA ALA A 38 8.70 4.82 -22.12
C ALA A 38 10.09 4.17 -22.25
N ALA A 39 10.25 2.94 -21.79
CA ALA A 39 11.49 2.19 -21.92
C ALA A 39 11.80 1.78 -23.37
N ALA A 40 10.76 1.50 -24.19
CA ALA A 40 10.91 1.17 -25.60
C ALA A 40 11.47 2.32 -26.46
N MET A 41 11.37 3.57 -25.96
CA MET A 41 11.97 4.74 -26.63
C MET A 41 13.51 4.72 -26.59
N ILE A 42 14.12 3.87 -25.79
CA ILE A 42 15.57 3.69 -25.73
C ILE A 42 16.01 2.82 -26.92
N PRO A 43 16.83 3.33 -27.87
CA PRO A 43 17.16 2.63 -29.10
C PRO A 43 18.19 1.49 -28.92
N ALA A 44 18.71 1.30 -27.70
CA ALA A 44 19.67 0.25 -27.39
C ALA A 44 18.99 -1.07 -27.01
N GLN A 45 19.70 -2.20 -27.21
CA GLN A 45 19.23 -3.49 -26.68
C GLN A 45 19.14 -3.38 -25.15
N ARG A 46 17.98 -3.74 -24.62
CA ARG A 46 17.71 -3.74 -23.17
C ARG A 46 17.70 -5.18 -22.67
N LEU A 47 18.47 -5.44 -21.62
CA LEU A 47 18.50 -6.72 -20.93
C LEU A 47 18.37 -6.49 -19.43
N ALA A 48 17.71 -7.39 -18.75
CA ALA A 48 17.51 -7.37 -17.31
C ALA A 48 17.78 -8.73 -16.69
N LEU A 49 18.39 -8.71 -15.50
CA LEU A 49 18.39 -9.83 -14.57
C LEU A 49 17.42 -9.48 -13.43
N CYS A 50 16.35 -10.26 -13.33
CA CYS A 50 15.39 -10.15 -12.23
C CYS A 50 15.60 -11.28 -11.23
N LEU A 51 15.46 -10.97 -9.96
CA LEU A 51 15.60 -11.92 -8.86
C LEU A 51 14.36 -11.87 -7.97
N VAL A 52 13.93 -13.02 -7.44
CA VAL A 52 12.96 -13.12 -6.37
C VAL A 52 13.64 -13.77 -5.18
N VAL A 53 13.77 -13.01 -4.10
CA VAL A 53 14.47 -13.42 -2.88
C VAL A 53 13.46 -13.55 -1.74
N ALA A 54 13.58 -14.57 -0.91
CA ALA A 54 12.75 -14.75 0.27
C ALA A 54 12.94 -13.59 1.25
N SER A 55 11.83 -13.03 1.74
CA SER A 55 11.87 -11.91 2.67
C SER A 55 12.66 -12.23 3.94
N GLY A 56 13.55 -11.32 4.35
CA GLY A 56 14.37 -11.46 5.56
C GLY A 56 15.48 -12.49 5.47
N THR A 57 15.75 -13.06 4.28
CA THR A 57 16.80 -14.07 4.06
C THR A 57 17.62 -13.75 2.81
N ASP A 58 18.66 -14.56 2.54
CA ASP A 58 19.45 -14.56 1.31
C ASP A 58 19.03 -15.70 0.34
N THR A 59 17.93 -16.39 0.64
CA THR A 59 17.45 -17.50 -0.18
C THR A 59 16.82 -16.99 -1.48
N LEU A 60 17.37 -17.46 -2.61
CA LEU A 60 16.88 -17.14 -3.94
C LEU A 60 15.73 -18.09 -4.33
N HIS A 61 14.53 -17.54 -4.57
CA HIS A 61 13.39 -18.30 -5.11
C HIS A 61 13.54 -18.53 -6.61
N THR A 62 13.91 -17.49 -7.36
CA THR A 62 14.16 -17.58 -8.80
C THR A 62 15.00 -16.44 -9.31
N ALA A 63 15.61 -16.68 -10.48
CA ALA A 63 16.30 -15.67 -11.29
C ALA A 63 15.85 -15.81 -12.74
N ALA A 64 15.60 -14.70 -13.41
CA ALA A 64 15.25 -14.67 -14.82
C ALA A 64 16.10 -13.61 -15.54
N PHE A 65 16.62 -13.97 -16.71
CA PHE A 65 17.41 -13.08 -17.56
C PHE A 65 16.79 -13.03 -18.95
N GLY A 66 16.68 -11.84 -19.51
CA GLY A 66 16.12 -11.64 -20.85
C GLY A 66 15.77 -10.18 -21.12
N THR A 67 14.79 -9.94 -21.96
CA THR A 67 14.21 -8.59 -22.07
C THR A 67 13.67 -8.14 -20.70
N PRO A 68 13.62 -6.84 -20.39
CA PRO A 68 13.02 -6.39 -19.14
C PRO A 68 11.59 -6.91 -18.93
N GLU A 69 10.83 -7.00 -20.00
CA GLU A 69 9.44 -7.46 -20.00
C GLU A 69 9.34 -8.96 -19.65
N ASP A 70 10.15 -9.80 -20.30
CA ASP A 70 10.14 -11.25 -20.07
C ASP A 70 10.71 -11.63 -18.70
N ALA A 71 11.84 -11.03 -18.33
CA ALA A 71 12.48 -11.28 -17.04
C ALA A 71 11.57 -10.85 -15.88
N TRP A 72 10.89 -9.68 -16.03
CA TRP A 72 9.91 -9.23 -15.05
C TRP A 72 8.71 -10.18 -14.97
N ALA A 73 8.14 -10.59 -16.09
CA ALA A 73 6.96 -11.47 -16.11
C ALA A 73 7.23 -12.80 -15.40
N ALA A 74 8.38 -13.42 -15.68
CA ALA A 74 8.78 -14.66 -15.04
C ALA A 74 8.95 -14.50 -13.52
N CYS A 75 9.59 -13.44 -13.07
CA CYS A 75 9.77 -13.16 -11.64
C CYS A 75 8.46 -12.74 -10.96
N ALA A 76 7.59 -11.99 -11.63
CA ALA A 76 6.30 -11.58 -11.08
C ALA A 76 5.41 -12.77 -10.77
N GLU A 77 5.45 -13.82 -11.60
CA GLU A 77 4.71 -15.06 -11.37
C GLU A 77 5.14 -15.75 -10.05
N VAL A 78 6.44 -15.85 -9.81
CA VAL A 78 6.98 -16.42 -8.58
C VAL A 78 6.73 -15.50 -7.37
N SER A 79 6.95 -14.18 -7.53
CA SER A 79 6.72 -13.21 -6.47
C SER A 79 5.26 -13.18 -6.00
N ALA A 80 4.29 -13.30 -6.93
CA ALA A 80 2.88 -13.40 -6.58
C ALA A 80 2.54 -14.66 -5.76
N GLN A 81 3.39 -15.68 -5.82
CA GLN A 81 3.24 -16.91 -5.04
C GLN A 81 3.93 -16.83 -3.67
N THR A 82 5.03 -16.12 -3.59
CA THR A 82 5.93 -16.11 -2.42
C THR A 82 5.77 -14.87 -1.54
N HIS A 83 5.33 -13.72 -2.11
CA HIS A 83 5.26 -12.44 -1.40
C HIS A 83 3.83 -11.89 -1.23
N VAL A 84 2.81 -12.63 -1.64
CA VAL A 84 1.41 -12.26 -1.40
C VAL A 84 0.78 -13.27 -0.45
N THR A 85 0.29 -12.78 0.69
CA THR A 85 -0.43 -13.59 1.66
C THR A 85 -1.92 -13.55 1.33
N TYR A 86 -2.53 -14.73 1.19
CA TYR A 86 -3.96 -14.86 0.86
C TYR A 86 -4.77 -15.19 2.11
N ARG A 87 -5.90 -14.51 2.26
CA ARG A 87 -6.92 -14.79 3.27
C ARG A 87 -8.22 -15.19 2.59
N GLU A 88 -8.90 -16.21 3.13
CA GLU A 88 -10.16 -16.71 2.57
C GLU A 88 -11.35 -15.78 2.85
N ARG A 89 -11.29 -15.05 3.97
CA ARG A 89 -12.39 -14.21 4.43
C ARG A 89 -11.91 -12.80 4.75
N PRO A 90 -12.71 -11.79 4.44
CA PRO A 90 -12.41 -10.44 4.85
C PRO A 90 -12.51 -10.29 6.37
N VAL A 91 -11.88 -9.25 6.90
CA VAL A 91 -11.93 -8.84 8.31
C VAL A 91 -12.64 -7.50 8.43
N LYS A 92 -13.27 -7.24 9.57
CA LYS A 92 -13.96 -5.96 9.81
C LYS A 92 -12.98 -4.86 10.17
N ARG A 93 -11.91 -5.20 10.88
CA ARG A 93 -10.90 -4.25 11.34
C ARG A 93 -9.50 -4.80 11.14
N VAL A 94 -8.56 -3.91 10.84
CA VAL A 94 -7.13 -4.18 10.86
C VAL A 94 -6.45 -3.20 11.79
N LEU A 95 -5.66 -3.70 12.75
CA LEU A 95 -4.66 -2.92 13.46
C LEU A 95 -3.33 -3.08 12.72
N SER A 96 -2.94 -2.03 12.01
CA SER A 96 -1.75 -1.96 11.17
C SER A 96 -0.61 -1.34 11.95
N ILE A 97 0.28 -2.16 12.54
CA ILE A 97 1.41 -1.69 13.36
C ILE A 97 2.59 -1.38 12.43
N MET A 98 2.98 -0.10 12.38
CA MET A 98 4.04 0.34 11.49
C MET A 98 5.42 0.20 12.11
N PRO A 99 6.36 -0.48 11.41
CA PRO A 99 7.77 -0.51 11.82
C PRO A 99 8.40 0.88 11.89
N MET A 100 9.37 1.04 12.81
CA MET A 100 10.05 2.32 13.09
C MET A 100 10.74 2.97 11.88
N LYS A 101 11.01 2.22 10.82
CA LYS A 101 11.63 2.72 9.58
C LYS A 101 10.72 3.66 8.77
N TYR A 102 9.41 3.69 9.08
CA TYR A 102 8.47 4.63 8.46
C TYR A 102 8.43 5.90 9.28
N GLU A 103 8.93 7.01 8.73
CA GLU A 103 9.16 8.25 9.47
C GLU A 103 8.02 9.27 9.31
N ASP A 104 7.14 9.09 8.33
CA ASP A 104 6.00 9.94 8.03
C ASP A 104 4.81 9.15 7.48
N ILE A 105 3.64 9.79 7.37
CA ILE A 105 2.43 9.14 6.83
C ILE A 105 2.58 8.88 5.32
N TRP A 106 3.35 9.69 4.61
CA TRP A 106 3.62 9.44 3.19
C TRP A 106 4.16 8.03 2.95
N THR A 107 5.14 7.63 3.70
CA THR A 107 5.72 6.28 3.60
C THR A 107 4.89 5.22 4.31
N ALA A 108 4.21 5.58 5.41
CA ALA A 108 3.36 4.69 6.20
C ALA A 108 2.00 4.38 5.53
N ALA A 109 1.63 5.06 4.44
CA ALA A 109 0.46 4.72 3.64
C ALA A 109 0.46 3.24 3.19
N LYS A 110 1.64 2.61 3.11
CA LYS A 110 1.80 1.16 2.87
C LYS A 110 1.05 0.29 3.90
N GLY A 111 0.87 0.79 5.10
CA GLY A 111 0.08 0.13 6.14
C GLY A 111 -1.42 0.12 5.88
N PHE A 112 -1.91 0.90 4.92
CA PHE A 112 -3.29 0.86 4.47
C PHE A 112 -3.43 0.08 3.16
N TYR A 113 -2.86 0.55 2.05
CA TYR A 113 -3.19 0.02 0.73
C TYR A 113 -2.72 -1.43 0.48
N LYS A 114 -1.80 -1.95 1.29
CA LYS A 114 -1.41 -3.36 1.26
C LYS A 114 -2.35 -4.27 2.04
N LEU A 115 -3.17 -3.70 2.93
CA LEU A 115 -4.14 -4.40 3.77
C LEU A 115 -5.59 -4.16 3.33
N GLU A 116 -5.88 -3.04 2.65
CA GLU A 116 -7.22 -2.72 2.15
C GLU A 116 -7.93 -3.88 1.44
N PRO A 117 -7.25 -4.71 0.60
CA PRO A 117 -7.92 -5.79 -0.11
C PRO A 117 -8.58 -6.84 0.77
N ILE A 118 -8.13 -7.00 2.01
CA ILE A 118 -8.70 -7.99 2.96
C ILE A 118 -9.71 -7.39 3.93
N VAL A 119 -9.99 -6.10 3.86
CA VAL A 119 -10.96 -5.45 4.74
C VAL A 119 -12.35 -5.50 4.10
N ALA A 120 -13.34 -5.87 4.90
CA ALA A 120 -14.74 -5.89 4.49
C ALA A 120 -15.25 -4.46 4.17
N ASP A 121 -16.29 -4.36 3.35
CA ASP A 121 -16.97 -3.09 3.11
C ASP A 121 -17.53 -2.52 4.41
N GLY A 122 -17.30 -1.24 4.66
CA GLY A 122 -17.63 -0.56 5.92
C GLY A 122 -16.66 -0.88 7.06
N GLY A 123 -15.59 -1.61 6.80
CA GLY A 123 -14.55 -1.90 7.79
C GLY A 123 -13.57 -0.75 8.01
N GLU A 124 -12.56 -1.01 8.85
CA GLU A 124 -11.60 0.00 9.29
C GLU A 124 -10.16 -0.52 9.27
N VAL A 125 -9.22 0.36 8.91
CA VAL A 125 -7.79 0.17 9.15
C VAL A 125 -7.32 1.25 10.12
N ILE A 126 -6.79 0.83 11.26
CA ILE A 126 -6.12 1.69 12.23
C ILE A 126 -4.63 1.58 12.00
N ILE A 127 -3.99 2.67 11.56
CA ILE A 127 -2.54 2.75 11.41
C ILE A 127 -1.96 3.16 12.76
N TYR A 128 -1.35 2.20 13.45
CA TYR A 128 -0.70 2.42 14.74
C TYR A 128 0.79 2.72 14.53
N ALA A 129 1.17 3.97 14.74
CA ALA A 129 2.52 4.48 14.55
C ALA A 129 2.80 5.66 15.49
N PRO A 130 2.89 5.45 16.82
CA PRO A 130 3.08 6.52 17.79
C PRO A 130 4.37 7.34 17.58
N HIS A 131 5.36 6.77 16.89
CA HIS A 131 6.62 7.41 16.53
C HIS A 131 6.50 8.41 15.37
N ILE A 132 5.45 8.33 14.55
CA ILE A 132 5.24 9.24 13.42
C ILE A 132 4.59 10.53 13.92
N THR A 133 5.26 11.68 13.70
CA THR A 133 4.82 12.99 14.17
C THR A 133 4.50 13.99 13.06
N GLN A 134 4.57 13.57 11.80
CA GLN A 134 4.34 14.43 10.63
C GLN A 134 3.69 13.68 9.46
N VAL A 135 2.94 14.42 8.64
CA VAL A 135 2.22 13.85 7.49
C VAL A 135 3.18 13.53 6.35
N SER A 136 4.02 14.49 5.95
CA SER A 136 5.07 14.27 4.96
C SER A 136 6.21 15.25 5.15
N VAL A 137 7.43 14.76 4.98
CA VAL A 137 8.66 15.58 4.99
C VAL A 137 8.88 16.23 3.62
N MET A 138 8.71 15.46 2.55
CA MET A 138 9.13 15.86 1.20
C MET A 138 7.98 16.43 0.34
N HIS A 139 6.74 16.21 0.74
CA HIS A 139 5.54 16.59 -0.03
C HIS A 139 4.57 17.41 0.84
N PRO A 140 4.94 18.66 1.20
CA PRO A 140 4.11 19.48 2.10
C PRO A 140 2.73 19.81 1.52
N GLN A 141 2.58 19.75 0.18
CA GLN A 141 1.32 19.99 -0.52
C GLN A 141 0.21 19.03 -0.09
N ILE A 142 0.56 17.84 0.41
CA ILE A 142 -0.44 16.87 0.88
C ILE A 142 -1.24 17.42 2.08
N ALA A 143 -0.67 18.32 2.87
CA ALA A 143 -1.38 18.97 3.97
C ALA A 143 -2.50 19.92 3.47
N GLU A 144 -2.33 20.50 2.27
CA GLU A 144 -3.34 21.36 1.63
C GLU A 144 -4.35 20.56 0.81
N ILE A 145 -3.90 19.48 0.16
CA ILE A 145 -4.72 18.59 -0.67
C ILE A 145 -5.63 17.76 0.23
N GLY A 146 -5.10 17.20 1.32
CA GLY A 146 -5.75 16.20 2.16
C GLY A 146 -5.78 14.82 1.51
N TYR A 147 -6.35 13.84 2.23
CA TYR A 147 -6.53 12.48 1.74
C TYR A 147 -7.96 12.28 1.27
N HIS A 148 -8.13 11.96 0.00
CA HIS A 148 -9.42 11.78 -0.64
C HIS A 148 -9.39 10.60 -1.60
N ASN A 149 -10.55 10.02 -1.91
CA ASN A 149 -10.63 8.99 -2.92
C ASN A 149 -10.49 9.59 -4.34
N ARG A 150 -10.30 8.72 -5.33
CA ARG A 150 -10.13 9.10 -6.74
C ARG A 150 -11.28 9.97 -7.27
N ASP A 151 -12.52 9.61 -6.95
CA ASP A 151 -13.71 10.25 -7.50
C ASP A 151 -13.87 11.68 -6.99
N TYR A 152 -13.40 11.97 -5.77
CA TYR A 152 -13.33 13.33 -5.23
C TYR A 152 -12.51 14.26 -6.13
N PHE A 153 -11.35 13.80 -6.59
CA PHE A 153 -10.50 14.59 -7.50
C PHE A 153 -11.10 14.69 -8.90
N LEU A 154 -11.63 13.59 -9.43
CA LEU A 154 -12.22 13.57 -10.76
C LEU A 154 -13.46 14.46 -10.84
N GLY A 155 -14.32 14.44 -9.84
CA GLY A 155 -15.51 15.29 -9.77
C GLY A 155 -15.20 16.77 -9.59
N GLN A 156 -13.98 17.10 -9.15
CA GLN A 156 -13.52 18.49 -8.94
C GLN A 156 -12.23 18.78 -9.74
N TRP A 157 -12.08 18.14 -10.91
CA TRP A 157 -10.83 18.15 -11.67
C TRP A 157 -10.29 19.56 -11.97
N GLU A 158 -11.17 20.51 -12.29
CA GLU A 158 -10.75 21.90 -12.55
C GLU A 158 -10.04 22.56 -11.36
N ARG A 159 -10.38 22.17 -10.14
CA ARG A 159 -9.74 22.64 -8.91
C ARG A 159 -8.36 21.99 -8.71
N PHE A 160 -8.20 20.72 -9.07
CA PHE A 160 -7.03 19.92 -8.69
C PHE A 160 -6.02 19.69 -9.82
N LYS A 161 -6.40 19.85 -11.10
CA LYS A 161 -5.53 19.57 -12.26
C LYS A 161 -4.19 20.31 -12.27
N GLY A 162 -4.08 21.43 -11.54
CA GLY A 162 -2.84 22.21 -11.39
C GLY A 162 -1.92 21.75 -10.27
N GLN A 163 -2.37 20.81 -9.42
CA GLN A 163 -1.54 20.22 -8.39
C GLN A 163 -0.60 19.14 -8.98
N PRO A 164 0.49 18.78 -8.27
CA PRO A 164 1.30 17.64 -8.68
C PRO A 164 0.47 16.35 -8.67
N TRP A 165 0.35 15.70 -9.80
CA TRP A 165 -0.50 14.50 -9.93
C TRP A 165 -0.01 13.31 -9.11
N GLY A 166 1.29 13.27 -8.80
CA GLY A 166 1.86 12.30 -7.85
C GLY A 166 1.32 12.48 -6.44
N ASP A 167 1.10 13.74 -6.00
CA ASP A 167 0.54 14.04 -4.69
C ASP A 167 -0.97 13.72 -4.64
N LEU A 168 -1.72 13.99 -5.72
CA LEU A 168 -3.10 13.54 -5.85
C LEU A 168 -3.21 12.01 -5.79
N ALA A 169 -2.33 11.32 -6.51
CA ALA A 169 -2.27 9.86 -6.49
C ALA A 169 -1.97 9.33 -5.09
N HIS A 170 -1.01 9.94 -4.40
CA HIS A 170 -0.68 9.56 -3.03
C HIS A 170 -1.86 9.76 -2.07
N SER A 171 -2.60 10.87 -2.22
CA SER A 171 -3.80 11.12 -1.44
C SER A 171 -4.77 9.92 -1.48
N THR A 172 -4.97 9.32 -2.65
CA THR A 172 -5.87 8.15 -2.79
C THR A 172 -5.36 6.90 -2.07
N HIS A 173 -4.05 6.80 -1.80
CA HIS A 173 -3.46 5.63 -1.16
C HIS A 173 -3.86 5.44 0.31
N LEU A 174 -4.41 6.47 0.97
CA LEU A 174 -4.97 6.38 2.32
C LEU A 174 -6.49 6.50 2.34
N ARG A 175 -7.15 6.45 1.19
CA ARG A 175 -8.62 6.44 1.11
C ARG A 175 -9.15 5.24 0.36
N GLY A 176 -8.34 4.67 -0.55
CA GLY A 176 -8.73 3.48 -1.30
C GLY A 176 -9.94 3.69 -2.21
N GLN A 177 -10.77 2.66 -2.28
CA GLN A 177 -11.98 2.67 -3.09
C GLN A 177 -13.09 3.49 -2.43
N GLY A 178 -13.77 4.28 -3.24
CA GLY A 178 -14.88 5.11 -2.79
C GLY A 178 -15.53 5.86 -3.94
N THR A 179 -16.54 6.65 -3.61
CA THR A 179 -17.26 7.51 -4.56
C THR A 179 -17.35 8.93 -4.02
N TRP A 180 -17.61 9.88 -4.89
CA TRP A 180 -17.88 11.26 -4.53
C TRP A 180 -18.95 11.86 -5.44
N SER A 181 -19.86 12.62 -4.84
CA SER A 181 -20.76 13.51 -5.57
C SER A 181 -20.86 14.87 -4.86
N ALA A 182 -21.32 15.89 -5.57
CA ALA A 182 -21.54 17.20 -4.97
C ALA A 182 -22.74 17.20 -3.99
N GLU A 183 -23.67 16.26 -4.14
CA GLU A 183 -24.87 16.11 -3.30
C GLU A 183 -24.57 15.31 -2.03
N ASP A 184 -23.94 14.14 -2.15
CA ASP A 184 -23.75 13.18 -1.05
C ASP A 184 -22.40 13.32 -0.35
N GLY A 185 -21.45 14.07 -0.95
CA GLY A 185 -20.08 14.17 -0.46
C GLY A 185 -19.24 12.94 -0.81
N GLU A 186 -18.24 12.64 0.03
CA GLU A 186 -17.30 11.55 -0.15
C GLU A 186 -17.71 10.32 0.68
N TRP A 187 -17.85 9.18 0.02
CA TRP A 187 -18.00 7.87 0.65
C TRP A 187 -16.78 7.01 0.36
N ASN A 188 -16.28 6.32 1.37
CA ASN A 188 -15.13 5.42 1.24
C ASN A 188 -15.49 4.02 1.74
N ARG A 189 -15.05 3.00 1.01
CA ARG A 189 -15.31 1.59 1.32
C ARG A 189 -14.76 1.19 2.69
N VAL A 190 -13.58 1.72 3.03
CA VAL A 190 -12.86 1.42 4.27
C VAL A 190 -12.53 2.72 4.99
N THR A 191 -12.76 2.76 6.29
CA THR A 191 -12.37 3.87 7.15
C THR A 191 -10.89 3.79 7.49
N VAL A 192 -10.21 4.93 7.49
CA VAL A 192 -8.80 5.04 7.90
C VAL A 192 -8.69 5.90 9.14
N THR A 193 -8.10 5.32 10.19
CA THR A 193 -7.84 5.98 11.46
C THR A 193 -6.34 5.99 11.74
N LEU A 194 -5.78 7.14 12.09
CA LEU A 194 -4.39 7.27 12.49
C LEU A 194 -4.29 7.27 14.02
N ALA A 195 -3.55 6.32 14.56
CA ALA A 195 -3.12 6.30 15.96
C ALA A 195 -1.61 6.63 16.00
N THR A 196 -1.28 7.92 15.93
CA THR A 196 0.08 8.44 15.70
C THR A 196 0.41 9.58 16.64
N GLY A 197 1.69 9.99 16.68
CA GLY A 197 2.15 11.18 17.40
C GLY A 197 1.83 12.52 16.70
N ILE A 198 1.12 12.49 15.56
CA ILE A 198 0.66 13.71 14.88
C ILE A 198 -0.50 14.30 15.68
N PRO A 199 -0.52 15.62 15.93
CA PRO A 199 -1.63 16.25 16.61
C PRO A 199 -2.98 15.97 15.95
N GLU A 200 -4.01 15.66 16.74
CA GLU A 200 -5.36 15.34 16.26
C GLU A 200 -5.90 16.36 15.24
N ALA A 201 -5.73 17.66 15.54
CA ALA A 201 -6.19 18.72 14.65
C ALA A 201 -5.55 18.63 13.24
N VAL A 202 -4.28 18.22 13.16
CA VAL A 202 -3.57 18.02 11.89
C VAL A 202 -4.09 16.79 11.16
N VAL A 203 -4.30 15.66 11.86
CA VAL A 203 -4.87 14.44 11.26
C VAL A 203 -6.25 14.73 10.67
N ARG A 204 -7.10 15.41 11.41
CA ARG A 204 -8.45 15.78 10.95
C ARG A 204 -8.42 16.78 9.79
N SER A 205 -7.48 17.73 9.78
CA SER A 205 -7.35 18.71 8.70
C SER A 205 -6.98 18.08 7.35
N VAL A 206 -6.32 16.92 7.37
CA VAL A 206 -6.02 16.15 6.15
C VAL A 206 -7.08 15.06 5.84
N ASN A 207 -8.28 15.21 6.41
CA ASN A 207 -9.43 14.33 6.14
C ASN A 207 -9.22 12.86 6.55
N LEU A 208 -8.55 12.60 7.68
CA LEU A 208 -8.40 11.28 8.28
C LEU A 208 -8.97 11.25 9.70
N ASN A 209 -9.34 10.06 10.17
CA ASN A 209 -9.77 9.88 11.54
C ASN A 209 -8.56 9.79 12.49
N TYR A 210 -8.74 10.18 13.73
CA TYR A 210 -7.73 10.15 14.78
C TYR A 210 -8.17 9.26 15.93
N LEU A 211 -7.23 8.50 16.44
CA LEU A 211 -7.28 7.78 17.72
C LEU A 211 -6.02 8.13 18.51
N ASP A 212 -6.14 8.41 19.81
CA ASP A 212 -4.97 8.60 20.66
C ASP A 212 -4.18 7.28 20.71
N PRO A 213 -2.90 7.28 20.31
CA PRO A 213 -2.09 6.06 20.36
C PRO A 213 -1.96 5.47 21.76
N ALA A 214 -2.16 6.26 22.82
CA ALA A 214 -2.16 5.79 24.20
C ALA A 214 -3.40 4.95 24.55
N GLU A 215 -4.48 5.05 23.78
CA GLU A 215 -5.70 4.25 23.94
C GLU A 215 -5.64 2.89 23.21
N VAL A 216 -4.60 2.63 22.42
CA VAL A 216 -4.44 1.37 21.67
C VAL A 216 -3.90 0.29 22.60
N ASP A 217 -4.77 -0.63 22.98
CA ASP A 217 -4.41 -1.88 23.66
C ASP A 217 -4.27 -3.00 22.63
N ILE A 218 -3.04 -3.30 22.22
CA ILE A 218 -2.75 -4.33 21.19
C ILE A 218 -3.32 -5.68 21.60
N ALA A 219 -3.21 -6.06 22.87
CA ALA A 219 -3.70 -7.36 23.35
C ALA A 219 -5.23 -7.46 23.26
N ALA A 220 -5.95 -6.35 23.49
CA ALA A 220 -7.38 -6.30 23.31
C ALA A 220 -7.77 -6.45 21.82
N TYR A 221 -7.01 -5.84 20.89
CA TYR A 221 -7.23 -6.02 19.45
C TYR A 221 -6.91 -7.44 18.98
N GLU A 222 -5.87 -8.09 19.53
CA GLU A 222 -5.53 -9.50 19.23
C GLU A 222 -6.61 -10.46 19.72
N ALA A 223 -7.28 -10.14 20.81
CA ALA A 223 -8.36 -10.94 21.38
C ALA A 223 -9.72 -10.76 20.66
N ASP A 224 -9.88 -9.70 19.86
CA ASP A 224 -11.10 -9.41 19.12
C ASP A 224 -11.18 -10.27 17.84
N PRO A 225 -12.18 -11.17 17.71
CA PRO A 225 -12.30 -12.06 16.54
C PRO A 225 -12.59 -11.33 15.22
N ASP A 226 -13.05 -10.08 15.29
CA ASP A 226 -13.35 -9.24 14.13
C ASP A 226 -12.12 -8.41 13.67
N THR A 227 -11.04 -8.44 14.45
CA THR A 227 -9.80 -7.68 14.18
C THR A 227 -8.66 -8.60 13.71
N PHE A 228 -7.95 -8.12 12.72
CA PHE A 228 -6.66 -8.67 12.30
C PHE A 228 -5.55 -7.72 12.70
N VAL A 229 -4.58 -8.19 13.48
CA VAL A 229 -3.40 -7.42 13.86
C VAL A 229 -2.25 -7.77 12.92
N GLU A 230 -1.69 -6.78 12.23
CA GLU A 230 -0.51 -6.94 11.38
C GLU A 230 0.69 -6.23 12.03
N PRO A 231 1.63 -6.98 12.64
CA PRO A 231 2.75 -6.39 13.38
C PRO A 231 3.85 -5.81 12.50
N HIS A 232 3.90 -6.16 11.22
CA HIS A 232 4.89 -5.71 10.24
C HIS A 232 4.24 -5.00 9.05
N ALA A 233 3.30 -4.13 9.34
CA ALA A 233 2.51 -3.44 8.34
C ALA A 233 3.38 -2.66 7.34
N GLY A 234 2.96 -2.66 6.08
CA GLY A 234 3.74 -2.08 4.99
C GLY A 234 4.83 -2.99 4.41
N GLU A 235 5.16 -4.10 5.06
CA GLU A 235 6.13 -5.10 4.55
C GLU A 235 5.43 -6.25 3.82
N VAL A 236 4.27 -6.67 4.30
CA VAL A 236 3.48 -7.77 3.76
C VAL A 236 2.35 -7.24 2.89
N LEU A 237 2.04 -7.95 1.81
CA LEU A 237 0.91 -7.67 0.93
C LEU A 237 -0.15 -8.76 1.10
N TYR A 238 -1.38 -8.34 1.35
CA TYR A 238 -2.52 -9.24 1.53
C TYR A 238 -3.51 -9.17 0.37
N ARG A 239 -4.15 -10.32 0.07
CA ARG A 239 -5.24 -10.45 -0.89
C ARG A 239 -6.31 -11.40 -0.37
N LEU A 240 -7.56 -11.21 -0.81
CA LEU A 240 -8.59 -12.22 -0.66
C LEU A 240 -8.43 -13.29 -1.75
N GLY A 241 -8.54 -14.54 -1.36
CA GLY A 241 -8.46 -15.68 -2.26
C GLY A 241 -8.38 -16.98 -1.46
N PRO A 242 -8.50 -18.14 -2.14
CA PRO A 242 -8.30 -19.42 -1.47
C PRO A 242 -6.88 -19.48 -0.91
N SER A 243 -6.75 -19.91 0.34
CA SER A 243 -5.44 -20.23 0.93
C SER A 243 -4.79 -21.25 0.02
N ARG A 244 -3.60 -20.94 -0.48
CA ARG A 244 -2.82 -21.93 -1.23
C ARG A 244 -2.43 -23.02 -0.26
N GLY A 245 -2.80 -24.27 -0.54
CA GLY A 245 -2.38 -25.41 0.23
C GLY A 245 -0.85 -25.37 0.35
N HIS A 246 -0.36 -25.69 1.57
CA HIS A 246 1.06 -25.83 1.87
C HIS A 246 1.75 -26.66 0.78
N VAL A 247 2.69 -26.05 0.04
CA VAL A 247 3.54 -26.79 -0.89
C VAL A 247 4.57 -27.54 -0.03
N PRO A 248 4.62 -28.87 -0.07
CA PRO A 248 5.58 -29.63 0.73
C PRO A 248 7.01 -29.17 0.42
N GLY A 249 7.71 -28.63 1.44
CA GLY A 249 9.08 -28.13 1.30
C GLY A 249 9.24 -26.60 1.43
N GLU A 250 8.16 -25.82 1.44
CA GLU A 250 8.23 -24.43 1.84
C GLU A 250 8.27 -24.30 3.37
N PRO A 251 9.16 -23.45 3.94
CA PRO A 251 9.09 -23.13 5.36
C PRO A 251 7.71 -22.52 5.64
N ASP A 252 7.06 -23.06 6.68
CA ASP A 252 5.80 -22.55 7.22
C ASP A 252 5.93 -21.03 7.36
N GLY A 253 5.10 -20.24 6.66
CA GLY A 253 5.18 -18.77 6.56
C GLY A 253 4.97 -18.01 7.88
N ARG A 254 5.32 -18.63 8.99
CA ARG A 254 5.57 -18.02 10.28
C ARG A 254 6.99 -17.46 10.24
N GLY A 255 7.10 -16.15 10.25
CA GLY A 255 8.38 -15.45 10.44
C GLY A 255 9.10 -16.04 11.68
N PRO A 256 10.43 -15.90 11.75
CA PRO A 256 11.17 -16.40 12.90
C PRO A 256 10.58 -15.80 14.18
N ASP A 257 10.36 -16.68 15.18
CA ASP A 257 9.98 -16.27 16.52
C ASP A 257 10.92 -15.14 16.97
N PRO A 258 10.42 -14.11 17.66
CA PRO A 258 11.26 -13.02 18.13
C PRO A 258 12.35 -13.63 19.02
N VAL A 259 13.58 -13.59 18.55
CA VAL A 259 14.77 -13.96 19.34
C VAL A 259 14.78 -13.06 20.56
N GLY A 260 14.51 -13.63 21.72
CA GLY A 260 14.60 -12.94 22.98
C GLY A 260 15.97 -12.28 23.11
N LEU A 261 15.99 -10.97 23.24
CA LEU A 261 17.13 -10.23 23.70
C LEU A 261 17.18 -10.40 25.23
N GLU A 262 17.77 -11.49 25.69
CA GLU A 262 18.36 -11.57 27.01
C GLU A 262 19.88 -11.40 26.84
N GLY A 263 20.42 -10.36 27.51
CA GLY A 263 21.86 -10.11 27.66
C GLY A 263 22.21 -8.65 27.54
#